data_cd7b53dea3e79ed044c4ce18f3ca76d4
#
_entry.id   cd7b53dea3e79ed044c4ce18f3ca76d4
#
_cell.length_a   1.000
_cell.length_b   1.000
_cell.length_c   1.000
_cell.angle_alpha   90.00
_cell.angle_beta   90.00
_cell.angle_gamma   90.00
#
_symmetry.space_group_name_H-M   'P 1'
#
loop_
_entity.id
_entity.type
_entity.pdbx_description
1 polymer ?
#
loop_
_entity_poly.entity_id
_entity_poly.type
_entity_poly.pdbx_seq_one_letter_code
_entity_poly.pdbx_strand_id
1 'polypeptide(L)'
;DLNEDDYKRVLSVVKELEADDNANFDWLVETTEDFCKDKAVYNAIVDGIKIIDGKDKERGVDALPSILTEALAVGFDNRVGHDYLCDADSRFEFYHKVEEKIPFDLDFFNRITKGGLPQKTLNIALAGTGVGKSLFMCHMAANCLSQGRSVLYVTLEMAEERIAERIDANLMNISIDDLHELPKQMYDDKMKAIEQKTNGQLIIKEYPTASAHSNHFRGLIKELAIKRSFKPDIIFIDYLNICASSRFKANGNVNSYMYIKAIAEELRGLAV
;
A
#
# COMPACT_ATOMS: atom_id res chain seq x y z
N ASP A 1 -9.04 -27.91 -31.83
CA ASP A 1 -8.24 -28.92 -32.50
C ASP A 1 -7.13 -28.21 -33.27
N LEU A 2 -5.89 -28.42 -32.86
CA LEU A 2 -4.72 -27.98 -33.63
C LEU A 2 -4.61 -28.82 -34.88
N ASN A 3 -4.47 -28.18 -36.04
CA ASN A 3 -4.19 -28.90 -37.26
C ASN A 3 -2.72 -29.38 -37.28
N GLU A 4 -2.37 -30.30 -38.23
CA GLU A 4 -1.04 -30.89 -38.25
C GLU A 4 0.07 -29.87 -38.51
N ASP A 5 -0.24 -28.78 -39.21
CA ASP A 5 0.72 -27.71 -39.51
C ASP A 5 0.96 -26.82 -38.27
N ASP A 6 -0.08 -26.52 -37.50
CA ASP A 6 0.06 -25.81 -36.24
C ASP A 6 0.87 -26.64 -35.22
N TYR A 7 0.64 -27.95 -35.17
CA TYR A 7 1.44 -28.85 -34.32
C TYR A 7 2.92 -28.84 -34.70
N LYS A 8 3.23 -28.95 -35.98
CA LYS A 8 4.63 -28.90 -36.47
C LYS A 8 5.29 -27.57 -36.17
N ARG A 9 4.55 -26.45 -36.29
CA ARG A 9 5.03 -25.09 -35.97
C ARG A 9 5.32 -24.91 -34.48
N VAL A 10 4.43 -25.39 -33.62
CA VAL A 10 4.66 -25.37 -32.15
C VAL A 10 5.89 -26.22 -31.81
N LEU A 11 6.04 -27.39 -32.42
CA LEU A 11 7.14 -28.30 -32.15
C LEU A 11 8.50 -27.74 -32.63
N SER A 12 8.50 -26.93 -33.71
CA SER A 12 9.72 -26.23 -34.16
C SER A 12 10.11 -25.13 -33.18
N VAL A 13 9.14 -24.34 -32.69
CA VAL A 13 9.39 -23.30 -31.70
C VAL A 13 9.90 -23.87 -30.38
N VAL A 14 9.31 -24.98 -29.91
CA VAL A 14 9.77 -25.64 -28.68
C VAL A 14 11.20 -26.17 -28.81
N LYS A 15 11.60 -26.65 -30.01
CA LYS A 15 12.97 -27.12 -30.28
C LYS A 15 14.01 -25.99 -30.36
N GLU A 16 13.56 -24.77 -30.69
CA GLU A 16 14.41 -23.57 -30.77
C GLU A 16 14.56 -22.86 -29.41
N LEU A 17 13.75 -23.23 -28.41
CA LEU A 17 13.87 -22.67 -27.06
C LEU A 17 15.15 -23.21 -26.41
N GLU A 18 16.11 -22.33 -26.20
CA GLU A 18 17.27 -22.60 -25.36
C GLU A 18 16.89 -22.44 -23.89
N ALA A 19 17.36 -23.32 -23.03
CA ALA A 19 17.17 -23.19 -21.59
C ALA A 19 18.04 -22.04 -21.07
N ASP A 20 17.45 -21.04 -20.52
CA ASP A 20 18.16 -19.99 -19.80
C ASP A 20 18.33 -20.40 -18.32
N ASP A 21 19.50 -20.95 -18.00
CA ASP A 21 19.83 -21.43 -16.65
C ASP A 21 19.95 -20.27 -15.62
N ASN A 22 19.90 -19.01 -16.07
CA ASN A 22 19.95 -17.82 -15.22
C ASN A 22 18.57 -17.21 -14.94
N ALA A 23 17.49 -17.79 -15.44
CA ALA A 23 16.15 -17.30 -15.18
C ALA A 23 15.84 -17.39 -13.67
N ASN A 24 15.41 -16.28 -13.07
CA ASN A 24 14.93 -16.28 -11.71
C ASN A 24 13.66 -17.13 -11.62
N PHE A 25 13.74 -18.25 -10.90
CA PHE A 25 12.65 -19.22 -10.80
C PHE A 25 11.38 -18.57 -10.22
N ASP A 26 11.50 -17.71 -9.21
CA ASP A 26 10.36 -17.05 -8.59
C ASP A 26 9.67 -16.09 -9.58
N TRP A 27 10.45 -15.33 -10.35
CA TRP A 27 9.91 -14.47 -11.40
C TRP A 27 9.21 -15.28 -12.49
N LEU A 28 9.78 -16.44 -12.87
CA LEU A 28 9.19 -17.32 -13.89
C LEU A 28 7.85 -17.88 -13.42
N VAL A 29 7.77 -18.33 -12.17
CA VAL A 29 6.52 -18.83 -11.55
C VAL A 29 5.47 -17.72 -11.51
N GLU A 30 5.81 -16.53 -11.02
CA GLU A 30 4.90 -15.37 -10.94
C GLU A 30 4.39 -14.97 -12.32
N THR A 31 5.29 -14.82 -13.30
CA THR A 31 4.92 -14.45 -14.68
C THR A 31 4.03 -15.50 -15.34
N THR A 32 4.32 -16.79 -15.09
CA THR A 32 3.52 -17.90 -15.64
C THR A 32 2.14 -17.93 -14.97
N GLU A 33 2.07 -17.70 -13.67
CA GLU A 33 0.80 -17.63 -12.94
C GLU A 33 -0.08 -16.49 -13.45
N ASP A 34 0.48 -15.30 -13.62
CA ASP A 34 -0.23 -14.14 -14.17
C ASP A 34 -0.75 -14.41 -15.58
N PHE A 35 0.08 -15.02 -16.43
CA PHE A 35 -0.35 -15.43 -17.76
C PHE A 35 -1.52 -16.43 -17.72
N CYS A 36 -1.47 -17.41 -16.82
CA CYS A 36 -2.54 -18.40 -16.65
C CYS A 36 -3.84 -17.75 -16.16
N LYS A 37 -3.76 -16.82 -15.21
CA LYS A 37 -4.90 -16.05 -14.71
C LYS A 37 -5.55 -15.21 -15.81
N ASP A 38 -4.75 -14.46 -16.55
CA ASP A 38 -5.23 -13.63 -17.66
C ASP A 38 -5.90 -14.46 -18.75
N LYS A 39 -5.32 -15.59 -19.11
CA LYS A 39 -5.90 -16.50 -20.11
C LYS A 39 -7.17 -17.17 -19.63
N ALA A 40 -7.26 -17.55 -18.35
CA ALA A 40 -8.48 -18.12 -17.78
C ALA A 40 -9.63 -17.13 -17.84
N VAL A 41 -9.39 -15.87 -17.40
CA VAL A 41 -10.39 -14.79 -17.47
C VAL A 41 -10.78 -14.47 -18.90
N TYR A 42 -9.81 -14.36 -19.82
CA TYR A 42 -10.06 -14.12 -21.23
C TYR A 42 -10.98 -15.22 -21.82
N ASN A 43 -10.65 -16.49 -21.57
CA ASN A 43 -11.42 -17.62 -22.08
C ASN A 43 -12.84 -17.64 -21.49
N ALA A 44 -12.98 -17.36 -20.21
CA ALA A 44 -14.28 -17.28 -19.54
C ALA A 44 -15.17 -16.18 -20.14
N ILE A 45 -14.59 -15.02 -20.49
CA ILE A 45 -15.31 -13.92 -21.17
C ILE A 45 -15.73 -14.35 -22.58
N VAL A 46 -14.84 -14.97 -23.35
CA VAL A 46 -15.14 -15.46 -24.71
C VAL A 46 -16.25 -16.51 -24.68
N ASP A 47 -16.20 -17.44 -23.74
CA ASP A 47 -17.25 -18.44 -23.57
C ASP A 47 -18.56 -17.81 -23.11
N GLY A 48 -18.49 -16.83 -22.20
CA GLY A 48 -19.65 -16.06 -21.80
C GLY A 48 -20.35 -15.35 -22.99
N ILE A 49 -19.59 -14.77 -23.90
CA ILE A 49 -20.13 -14.15 -25.11
C ILE A 49 -20.80 -15.20 -26.00
N LYS A 50 -20.20 -16.40 -26.18
CA LYS A 50 -20.81 -17.46 -26.97
C LYS A 50 -22.16 -17.92 -26.38
N ILE A 51 -22.25 -18.01 -25.06
CA ILE A 51 -23.48 -18.37 -24.34
C ILE A 51 -24.57 -17.30 -24.56
N ILE A 52 -24.19 -16.01 -24.39
CA ILE A 52 -25.13 -14.88 -24.59
C ILE A 52 -25.60 -14.80 -26.03
N ASP A 53 -24.72 -15.03 -27.00
CA ASP A 53 -25.05 -15.06 -28.42
C ASP A 53 -25.86 -16.29 -28.87
N GLY A 54 -26.13 -17.23 -27.94
CA GLY A 54 -26.84 -18.48 -28.26
C GLY A 54 -26.06 -19.46 -29.15
N LYS A 55 -24.74 -19.27 -29.25
CA LYS A 55 -23.85 -20.14 -30.02
C LYS A 55 -23.45 -21.41 -29.24
N ASP A 56 -23.52 -21.33 -27.92
CA ASP A 56 -23.38 -22.49 -27.03
C ASP A 56 -24.76 -23.10 -26.78
N LYS A 57 -24.93 -24.35 -27.20
CA LYS A 57 -26.21 -25.07 -27.07
C LYS A 57 -26.32 -25.89 -25.81
N GLU A 58 -25.21 -26.04 -25.08
CA GLU A 58 -25.14 -26.93 -23.91
C GLU A 58 -25.24 -26.14 -22.60
N ARG A 59 -24.76 -24.88 -22.57
CA ARG A 59 -24.72 -24.02 -21.38
C ARG A 59 -25.64 -22.82 -21.52
N GLY A 60 -26.44 -22.56 -20.51
CA GLY A 60 -27.31 -21.38 -20.42
C GLY A 60 -26.62 -20.19 -19.72
N VAL A 61 -27.30 -19.05 -19.71
CA VAL A 61 -26.82 -17.80 -19.06
C VAL A 61 -26.59 -17.98 -17.54
N ASP A 62 -27.28 -18.91 -16.94
CA ASP A 62 -27.16 -19.33 -15.55
C ASP A 62 -25.79 -19.99 -15.20
N ALA A 63 -25.05 -20.48 -16.20
CA ALA A 63 -23.71 -21.01 -16.04
C ALA A 63 -22.61 -19.91 -15.94
N LEU A 64 -22.89 -18.67 -16.36
CA LEU A 64 -21.91 -17.60 -16.38
C LEU A 64 -21.24 -17.30 -15.02
N PRO A 65 -21.99 -17.23 -13.91
CA PRO A 65 -21.36 -17.01 -12.59
C PRO A 65 -20.34 -18.09 -12.22
N SER A 66 -20.63 -19.36 -12.53
CA SER A 66 -19.71 -20.48 -12.26
C SER A 66 -18.45 -20.38 -13.11
N ILE A 67 -18.60 -20.17 -14.42
CA ILE A 67 -17.46 -20.04 -15.36
C ILE A 67 -16.53 -18.90 -14.93
N LEU A 68 -17.06 -17.74 -14.56
CA LEU A 68 -16.27 -16.61 -14.09
C LEU A 68 -15.61 -16.88 -12.74
N THR A 69 -16.31 -17.54 -11.82
CA THR A 69 -15.77 -17.91 -10.51
C THR A 69 -14.61 -18.89 -10.65
N GLU A 70 -14.75 -19.90 -11.50
CA GLU A 70 -13.69 -20.88 -11.78
C GLU A 70 -12.47 -20.21 -12.43
N ALA A 71 -12.68 -19.29 -13.37
CA ALA A 71 -11.57 -18.54 -14.00
C ALA A 71 -10.83 -17.63 -13.01
N LEU A 72 -11.55 -17.01 -12.07
CA LEU A 72 -10.96 -16.18 -11.02
C LEU A 72 -10.25 -16.98 -9.92
N ALA A 73 -10.56 -18.28 -9.79
CA ALA A 73 -9.92 -19.18 -8.85
C ALA A 73 -8.61 -19.79 -9.37
N VAL A 74 -8.25 -19.54 -10.63
CA VAL A 74 -6.98 -20.03 -11.19
C VAL A 74 -5.80 -19.36 -10.46
N GLY A 75 -4.94 -20.18 -9.89
CA GLY A 75 -3.72 -19.75 -9.21
C GLY A 75 -2.85 -20.95 -8.88
N PHE A 76 -1.55 -20.72 -8.71
CA PHE A 76 -0.59 -21.78 -8.35
C PHE A 76 -0.48 -21.95 -6.83
N ASP A 77 -1.01 -20.98 -6.07
CA ASP A 77 -1.06 -21.09 -4.62
C ASP A 77 -2.24 -21.98 -4.19
N ASN A 78 -1.92 -23.20 -3.81
CA ASN A 78 -2.88 -24.15 -3.25
C ASN A 78 -3.19 -23.89 -1.77
N ARG A 79 -2.57 -22.86 -1.16
CA ARG A 79 -2.75 -22.52 0.25
C ARG A 79 -4.00 -21.66 0.44
N VAL A 80 -5.14 -22.27 0.47
CA VAL A 80 -6.39 -21.60 0.87
C VAL A 80 -6.48 -21.61 2.40
N GLY A 81 -5.89 -20.59 3.01
CA GLY A 81 -5.83 -20.47 4.46
C GLY A 81 -4.61 -21.16 5.08
N HIS A 82 -4.67 -21.35 6.40
CA HIS A 82 -3.60 -21.98 7.19
C HIS A 82 -4.11 -23.30 7.76
N ASP A 83 -3.52 -24.41 7.32
CA ASP A 83 -3.83 -25.72 7.90
C ASP A 83 -3.19 -25.84 9.27
N TYR A 84 -4.03 -25.95 10.30
CA TYR A 84 -3.54 -25.88 11.68
C TYR A 84 -2.57 -27.03 12.04
N LEU A 85 -2.77 -28.22 11.49
CA LEU A 85 -1.90 -29.36 11.79
C LEU A 85 -0.71 -29.45 10.84
N CYS A 86 -0.95 -29.26 9.55
CA CYS A 86 0.10 -29.41 8.53
C CYS A 86 1.12 -28.26 8.53
N ASP A 87 0.71 -27.03 8.88
CA ASP A 87 1.57 -25.85 8.88
C ASP A 87 2.23 -25.55 10.24
N ALA A 88 2.43 -26.57 11.08
CA ALA A 88 2.99 -26.40 12.42
C ALA A 88 4.41 -25.80 12.39
N ASP A 89 5.24 -26.24 11.45
CA ASP A 89 6.62 -25.77 11.30
C ASP A 89 6.65 -24.31 10.87
N SER A 90 5.82 -23.91 9.91
CA SER A 90 5.69 -22.51 9.48
C SER A 90 5.25 -21.59 10.61
N ARG A 91 4.38 -22.06 11.52
CA ARG A 91 4.00 -21.32 12.72
C ARG A 91 5.13 -21.20 13.72
N PHE A 92 5.89 -22.27 13.91
CA PHE A 92 7.05 -22.24 14.81
C PHE A 92 8.07 -21.21 14.32
N GLU A 93 8.40 -21.17 13.04
CA GLU A 93 9.25 -20.15 12.43
C GLU A 93 8.69 -18.75 12.62
N PHE A 94 7.39 -18.57 12.40
CA PHE A 94 6.72 -17.29 12.63
C PHE A 94 6.84 -16.81 14.08
N TYR A 95 6.71 -17.69 15.07
CA TYR A 95 6.84 -17.34 16.49
C TYR A 95 8.26 -16.90 16.87
N HIS A 96 9.25 -17.34 16.13
CA HIS A 96 10.66 -17.02 16.38
C HIS A 96 11.19 -15.90 15.46
N LYS A 97 10.39 -15.49 14.47
CA LYS A 97 10.72 -14.37 13.59
C LYS A 97 10.64 -13.07 14.39
N VAL A 98 11.73 -12.34 14.43
CA VAL A 98 11.72 -10.98 14.99
C VAL A 98 10.91 -10.08 14.07
N GLU A 99 9.78 -9.59 14.56
CA GLU A 99 8.94 -8.65 13.83
C GLU A 99 9.69 -7.32 13.63
N GLU A 100 9.85 -6.91 12.38
CA GLU A 100 10.43 -5.61 12.08
C GLU A 100 9.45 -4.51 12.46
N LYS A 101 9.85 -3.64 13.38
CA LYS A 101 9.07 -2.50 13.85
C LYS A 101 9.75 -1.20 13.46
N ILE A 102 8.95 -0.15 13.31
CA ILE A 102 9.47 1.21 13.14
C ILE A 102 9.61 1.83 14.52
N PRO A 103 10.85 2.01 15.02
CA PRO A 103 11.06 2.55 16.37
C PRO A 103 10.74 4.05 16.41
N PHE A 104 10.31 4.50 17.58
CA PHE A 104 10.27 5.92 17.92
C PHE A 104 11.70 6.36 18.29
N ASP A 105 11.98 7.66 18.20
CA ASP A 105 13.16 8.27 18.82
C ASP A 105 12.94 8.59 20.31
N LEU A 106 11.74 8.31 20.81
CA LEU A 106 11.32 8.51 22.18
C LEU A 106 11.32 7.16 22.94
N ASP A 107 12.25 6.96 23.84
CA ASP A 107 12.43 5.70 24.61
C ASP A 107 11.15 5.25 25.33
N PHE A 108 10.37 6.21 25.83
CA PHE A 108 9.12 5.91 26.51
C PHE A 108 8.14 5.15 25.61
N PHE A 109 7.98 5.60 24.35
CA PHE A 109 7.09 4.94 23.39
C PHE A 109 7.65 3.59 22.95
N ASN A 110 8.95 3.48 22.73
CA ASN A 110 9.59 2.19 22.39
C ASN A 110 9.39 1.15 23.49
N ARG A 111 9.45 1.56 24.75
CA ARG A 111 9.20 0.68 25.89
C ARG A 111 7.76 0.19 25.94
N ILE A 112 6.76 1.08 25.73
CA ILE A 112 5.34 0.72 25.72
C ILE A 112 5.00 -0.19 24.54
N THR A 113 5.52 0.12 23.35
CA THR A 113 5.23 -0.62 22.11
C THR A 113 6.15 -1.84 21.91
N LYS A 114 7.06 -2.09 22.85
CA LYS A 114 8.05 -3.16 22.75
C LYS A 114 8.87 -3.07 21.45
N GLY A 115 9.42 -1.90 21.20
CA GLY A 115 10.36 -1.65 20.10
C GLY A 115 9.83 -0.85 18.91
N GLY A 116 8.62 -0.34 18.95
CA GLY A 116 8.09 0.52 17.88
C GLY A 116 6.76 0.09 17.29
N LEU A 117 6.41 0.65 16.14
CA LEU A 117 5.18 0.39 15.41
C LEU A 117 5.33 -0.87 14.53
N PRO A 118 4.48 -1.88 14.71
CA PRO A 118 4.50 -3.07 13.85
C PRO A 118 3.92 -2.76 12.47
N GLN A 119 4.33 -3.56 11.48
CA GLN A 119 3.78 -3.47 10.11
C GLN A 119 2.30 -3.86 10.06
N LYS A 120 1.60 -3.42 9.01
CA LYS A 120 0.20 -3.75 8.74
C LYS A 120 -0.75 -3.37 9.88
N THR A 121 -0.47 -2.29 10.59
CA THR A 121 -1.29 -1.81 11.71
C THR A 121 -1.77 -0.38 11.51
N LEU A 122 -2.94 -0.07 12.07
CA LEU A 122 -3.42 1.30 12.24
C LEU A 122 -3.10 1.74 13.66
N ASN A 123 -2.30 2.79 13.79
CA ASN A 123 -1.96 3.42 15.07
C ASN A 123 -2.60 4.80 15.13
N ILE A 124 -3.24 5.15 16.24
CA ILE A 124 -3.97 6.41 16.40
C ILE A 124 -3.34 7.21 17.52
N ALA A 125 -2.83 8.40 17.19
CA ALA A 125 -2.41 9.39 18.17
C ALA A 125 -3.63 10.22 18.58
N LEU A 126 -4.06 10.09 19.83
CA LEU A 126 -5.17 10.83 20.38
C LEU A 126 -4.67 11.99 21.22
N ALA A 127 -5.07 13.21 20.86
CA ALA A 127 -4.77 14.43 21.61
C ALA A 127 -5.90 15.44 21.46
N GLY A 128 -6.11 16.27 22.46
CA GLY A 128 -7.03 17.40 22.41
C GLY A 128 -6.57 18.48 21.42
N THR A 129 -7.43 19.43 21.15
CA THR A 129 -7.11 20.59 20.30
C THR A 129 -5.98 21.41 20.92
N GLY A 130 -4.99 21.80 20.13
CA GLY A 130 -3.85 22.62 20.57
C GLY A 130 -2.79 21.91 21.42
N VAL A 131 -2.94 20.61 21.71
CA VAL A 131 -1.98 19.84 22.53
C VAL A 131 -0.71 19.44 21.75
N GLY A 132 -0.70 19.59 20.42
CA GLY A 132 0.47 19.32 19.59
C GLY A 132 0.40 18.01 18.80
N LYS A 133 -0.79 17.47 18.50
CA LYS A 133 -0.97 16.27 17.68
C LYS A 133 -0.19 16.32 16.37
N SER A 134 -0.38 17.36 15.55
CA SER A 134 0.30 17.53 14.27
C SER A 134 1.82 17.73 14.42
N LEU A 135 2.26 18.40 15.51
CA LEU A 135 3.69 18.51 15.82
C LEU A 135 4.31 17.15 16.13
N PHE A 136 3.63 16.32 16.92
CA PHE A 136 4.06 14.96 17.19
C PHE A 136 4.13 14.11 15.90
N MET A 137 3.13 14.24 15.03
CA MET A 137 3.11 13.52 13.76
C MET A 137 4.23 13.99 12.82
N CYS A 138 4.50 15.31 12.74
CA CYS A 138 5.63 15.85 11.98
C CYS A 138 6.97 15.37 12.55
N HIS A 139 7.12 15.33 13.89
CA HIS A 139 8.31 14.80 14.54
C HIS A 139 8.53 13.33 14.22
N MET A 140 7.48 12.52 14.29
CA MET A 140 7.55 11.10 13.92
C MET A 140 7.87 10.88 12.43
N ALA A 141 7.33 11.72 11.54
CA ALA A 141 7.65 11.66 10.11
C ALA A 141 9.13 12.01 9.85
N ALA A 142 9.66 13.03 10.51
CA ALA A 142 11.08 13.39 10.47
C ALA A 142 11.99 12.26 10.99
N ASN A 143 11.61 11.64 12.10
CA ASN A 143 12.33 10.48 12.65
C ASN A 143 12.33 9.29 11.68
N CYS A 144 11.18 8.94 11.08
CA CYS A 144 11.09 7.85 10.10
C CYS A 144 11.97 8.14 8.88
N LEU A 145 11.96 9.39 8.37
CA LEU A 145 12.84 9.82 7.29
C LEU A 145 14.32 9.65 7.67
N SER A 146 14.71 10.05 8.88
CA SER A 146 16.08 9.92 9.38
C SER A 146 16.53 8.47 9.52
N GLN A 147 15.59 7.53 9.72
CA GLN A 147 15.84 6.09 9.73
C GLN A 147 15.93 5.48 8.31
N GLY A 148 15.85 6.28 7.25
CA GLY A 148 15.89 5.82 5.87
C GLY A 148 14.56 5.24 5.35
N ARG A 149 13.43 5.49 6.04
CA ARG A 149 12.12 5.01 5.63
C ARG A 149 11.47 5.92 4.59
N SER A 150 10.64 5.32 3.74
CA SER A 150 9.78 6.05 2.80
C SER A 150 8.49 6.47 3.49
N VAL A 151 8.27 7.77 3.61
CA VAL A 151 7.19 8.37 4.39
C VAL A 151 6.21 9.08 3.47
N LEU A 152 4.92 8.74 3.57
CA LEU A 152 3.84 9.51 2.96
C LEU A 152 3.06 10.25 4.06
N TYR A 153 3.07 11.58 4.00
CA TYR A 153 2.29 12.41 4.91
C TYR A 153 1.09 13.02 4.18
N VAL A 154 -0.10 12.64 4.58
CA VAL A 154 -1.36 13.19 4.06
C VAL A 154 -1.91 14.18 5.06
N THR A 155 -2.07 15.42 4.64
CA THR A 155 -2.72 16.47 5.45
C THR A 155 -4.09 16.83 4.85
N LEU A 156 -5.09 16.99 5.73
CA LEU A 156 -6.43 17.47 5.37
C LEU A 156 -6.80 18.77 6.11
N GLU A 157 -5.90 19.27 6.96
CA GLU A 157 -6.10 20.47 7.77
C GLU A 157 -5.16 21.60 7.37
N MET A 158 -3.91 21.28 7.03
CA MET A 158 -2.85 22.26 6.80
C MET A 158 -2.28 22.13 5.40
N ALA A 159 -1.76 23.23 4.86
CA ALA A 159 -1.02 23.23 3.58
C ALA A 159 0.24 22.36 3.64
N GLU A 160 0.63 21.80 2.50
CA GLU A 160 1.83 20.95 2.35
C GLU A 160 3.09 21.69 2.87
N GLU A 161 3.21 22.97 2.58
CA GLU A 161 4.35 23.81 2.97
C GLU A 161 4.41 24.01 4.50
N ARG A 162 3.26 24.08 5.18
CA ARG A 162 3.21 24.22 6.64
C ARG A 162 3.60 22.94 7.36
N ILE A 163 3.33 21.80 6.78
CA ILE A 163 3.82 20.51 7.28
C ILE A 163 5.33 20.41 7.02
N ALA A 164 5.78 20.77 5.82
CA ALA A 164 7.20 20.80 5.46
C ALA A 164 8.00 21.71 6.42
N GLU A 165 7.52 22.92 6.69
CA GLU A 165 8.12 23.87 7.62
C GLU A 165 8.38 23.26 9.01
N ARG A 166 7.42 22.51 9.54
CA ARG A 166 7.55 21.85 10.86
C ARG A 166 8.57 20.70 10.82
N ILE A 167 8.60 19.97 9.71
CA ILE A 167 9.56 18.88 9.49
C ILE A 167 10.97 19.46 9.31
N ASP A 168 11.12 20.53 8.54
CA ASP A 168 12.40 21.23 8.35
C ASP A 168 12.95 21.77 9.68
N ALA A 169 12.13 22.46 10.45
CA ALA A 169 12.50 22.95 11.78
C ALA A 169 13.01 21.82 12.69
N ASN A 170 12.35 20.66 12.65
CA ASN A 170 12.75 19.47 13.40
C ASN A 170 14.09 18.90 12.91
N LEU A 171 14.22 18.61 11.61
CA LEU A 171 15.41 18.00 11.02
C LEU A 171 16.64 18.92 11.09
N MET A 172 16.44 20.22 10.97
CA MET A 172 17.49 21.23 11.05
C MET A 172 17.83 21.64 12.49
N ASN A 173 17.01 21.20 13.46
CA ASN A 173 17.11 21.54 14.89
C ASN A 173 17.16 23.06 15.12
N ILE A 174 16.18 23.78 14.55
CA ILE A 174 16.00 25.22 14.70
C ILE A 174 14.52 25.53 15.00
N SER A 175 14.24 26.69 15.55
CA SER A 175 12.85 27.13 15.72
C SER A 175 12.20 27.49 14.37
N ILE A 176 10.88 27.48 14.29
CA ILE A 176 10.14 27.92 13.09
C ILE A 176 10.44 29.41 12.80
N ASP A 177 10.56 30.23 13.83
CA ASP A 177 10.88 31.66 13.68
C ASP A 177 12.27 31.83 13.06
N ASP A 178 13.28 31.09 13.56
CA ASP A 178 14.63 31.10 13.01
C ASP A 178 14.69 30.55 11.56
N LEU A 179 13.80 29.61 11.23
CA LEU A 179 13.70 29.08 9.87
C LEU A 179 13.29 30.15 8.87
N HIS A 180 12.36 31.04 9.25
CA HIS A 180 11.93 32.16 8.41
C HIS A 180 13.01 33.20 8.17
N GLU A 181 13.93 33.36 9.10
CA GLU A 181 15.06 34.30 9.01
C GLU A 181 16.31 33.65 8.39
N LEU A 182 16.29 32.34 8.11
CA LEU A 182 17.47 31.61 7.65
C LEU A 182 17.88 32.04 6.24
N PRO A 183 19.15 32.46 6.02
CA PRO A 183 19.66 32.77 4.67
C PRO A 183 19.57 31.53 3.75
N LYS A 184 19.23 31.76 2.48
CA LYS A 184 19.03 30.67 1.49
C LYS A 184 20.23 29.72 1.42
N GLN A 185 21.47 30.27 1.45
CA GLN A 185 22.69 29.45 1.42
C GLN A 185 22.75 28.46 2.61
N MET A 186 22.41 28.94 3.82
CA MET A 186 22.42 28.10 5.03
C MET A 186 21.33 27.05 4.99
N TYR A 187 20.16 27.39 4.44
CA TYR A 187 19.08 26.44 4.21
C TYR A 187 19.52 25.30 3.28
N ASP A 188 20.12 25.66 2.12
CA ASP A 188 20.59 24.69 1.14
C ASP A 188 21.70 23.78 1.71
N ASP A 189 22.59 24.31 2.51
CA ASP A 189 23.65 23.53 3.15
C ASP A 189 23.08 22.54 4.18
N LYS A 190 22.08 22.98 4.97
CA LYS A 190 21.37 22.09 5.91
C LYS A 190 20.58 21.00 5.17
N MET A 191 19.88 21.33 4.08
CA MET A 191 19.15 20.35 3.26
C MET A 191 20.09 19.30 2.66
N LYS A 192 21.22 19.69 2.11
CA LYS A 192 22.26 18.77 1.62
C LYS A 192 22.78 17.86 2.73
N ALA A 193 22.97 18.37 3.94
CA ALA A 193 23.39 17.57 5.08
C ALA A 193 22.33 16.53 5.50
N ILE A 194 21.04 16.86 5.37
CA ILE A 194 19.94 15.93 5.60
C ILE A 194 19.93 14.85 4.51
N GLU A 195 19.99 15.24 3.22
CA GLU A 195 20.04 14.33 2.09
C GLU A 195 21.17 13.30 2.17
N GLN A 196 22.34 13.73 2.67
CA GLN A 196 23.51 12.84 2.86
C GLN A 196 23.35 11.85 4.01
N LYS A 197 22.44 12.10 4.96
CA LYS A 197 22.26 11.29 6.17
C LYS A 197 21.18 10.23 6.02
N THR A 198 20.31 10.34 5.03
CA THR A 198 19.21 9.41 4.85
C THR A 198 19.07 8.97 3.39
N ASN A 199 18.72 7.70 3.20
CA ASN A 199 18.26 7.15 1.92
C ASN A 199 16.72 7.14 1.84
N GLY A 200 16.03 7.62 2.87
CA GLY A 200 14.58 7.70 2.93
C GLY A 200 14.02 8.77 1.99
N GLN A 201 12.73 8.68 1.76
CA GLN A 201 11.99 9.68 0.99
C GLN A 201 10.78 10.12 1.80
N LEU A 202 10.44 11.40 1.71
CA LEU A 202 9.23 11.92 2.34
C LEU A 202 8.42 12.69 1.30
N ILE A 203 7.16 12.30 1.15
CA ILE A 203 6.20 12.99 0.26
C ILE A 203 5.05 13.49 1.13
N ILE A 204 4.76 14.78 1.00
CA ILE A 204 3.62 15.44 1.66
C ILE A 204 2.54 15.66 0.61
N LYS A 205 1.29 15.31 0.93
CA LYS A 205 0.15 15.53 0.04
C LYS A 205 -1.01 16.15 0.78
N GLU A 206 -1.44 17.31 0.33
CA GLU A 206 -2.63 17.99 0.82
C GLU A 206 -3.89 17.49 0.09
N TYR A 207 -4.96 17.31 0.86
CA TYR A 207 -6.32 17.16 0.35
C TYR A 207 -7.24 18.16 1.05
N PRO A 208 -8.22 18.72 0.36
CA PRO A 208 -9.23 19.54 1.01
C PRO A 208 -9.96 18.76 2.11
N THR A 209 -10.33 19.43 3.17
CA THR A 209 -11.09 18.84 4.29
C THR A 209 -12.34 18.10 3.79
N ALA A 210 -12.60 16.92 4.31
CA ALA A 210 -13.71 16.04 3.98
C ALA A 210 -13.80 15.60 2.49
N SER A 211 -12.73 15.75 1.72
CA SER A 211 -12.71 15.36 0.29
C SER A 211 -12.09 14.00 0.02
N ALA A 212 -11.20 13.53 0.88
CA ALA A 212 -10.44 12.31 0.65
C ALA A 212 -10.83 11.16 1.60
N HIS A 213 -10.92 9.97 1.04
CA HIS A 213 -11.18 8.70 1.74
C HIS A 213 -10.15 7.65 1.32
N SER A 214 -10.20 6.47 1.90
CA SER A 214 -9.23 5.38 1.70
C SER A 214 -8.93 5.06 0.23
N ASN A 215 -9.92 5.13 -0.68
CA ASN A 215 -9.70 4.85 -2.10
C ASN A 215 -8.87 5.95 -2.79
N HIS A 216 -8.99 7.21 -2.39
CA HIS A 216 -8.11 8.28 -2.89
C HIS A 216 -6.67 8.03 -2.45
N PHE A 217 -6.47 7.59 -1.21
CA PHE A 217 -5.13 7.25 -0.72
C PHE A 217 -4.53 6.04 -1.44
N ARG A 218 -5.34 4.99 -1.71
CA ARG A 218 -4.91 3.86 -2.57
C ARG A 218 -4.52 4.33 -3.97
N GLY A 219 -5.31 5.21 -4.57
CA GLY A 219 -5.00 5.82 -5.86
C GLY A 219 -3.68 6.59 -5.85
N LEU A 220 -3.48 7.44 -4.83
CA LEU A 220 -2.24 8.19 -4.64
C LEU A 220 -1.01 7.26 -4.49
N ILE A 221 -1.10 6.21 -3.68
CA ILE A 221 -0.02 5.24 -3.49
C ILE A 221 0.36 4.58 -4.82
N LYS A 222 -0.64 4.15 -5.61
CA LYS A 222 -0.41 3.57 -6.94
C LYS A 222 0.23 4.58 -7.90
N GLU A 223 -0.24 5.80 -7.90
CA GLU A 223 0.31 6.87 -8.73
C GLU A 223 1.77 7.17 -8.38
N LEU A 224 2.09 7.25 -7.09
CA LEU A 224 3.45 7.46 -6.60
C LEU A 224 4.37 6.28 -6.95
N ALA A 225 3.87 5.05 -6.85
CA ALA A 225 4.62 3.85 -7.25
C ALA A 225 4.98 3.89 -8.74
N ILE A 226 4.02 4.25 -9.61
CA ILE A 226 4.24 4.31 -11.07
C ILE A 226 5.12 5.50 -11.48
N LYS A 227 4.84 6.70 -10.96
CA LYS A 227 5.49 7.93 -11.43
C LYS A 227 6.84 8.21 -10.77
N ARG A 228 7.05 7.75 -9.53
CA ARG A 228 8.22 8.08 -8.72
C ARG A 228 8.95 6.86 -8.16
N SER A 229 8.51 5.65 -8.50
CA SER A 229 9.01 4.39 -7.89
C SER A 229 8.98 4.45 -6.35
N PHE A 230 7.98 5.16 -5.79
CA PHE A 230 7.85 5.41 -4.38
C PHE A 230 6.80 4.46 -3.77
N LYS A 231 7.24 3.69 -2.76
CA LYS A 231 6.36 2.82 -1.97
C LYS A 231 6.54 3.21 -0.49
N PRO A 232 5.50 3.72 0.18
CA PRO A 232 5.62 4.15 1.57
C PRO A 232 5.74 2.96 2.53
N ASP A 233 6.66 3.04 3.48
CA ASP A 233 6.76 2.16 4.65
C ASP A 233 5.75 2.57 5.72
N ILE A 234 5.46 3.87 5.81
CA ILE A 234 4.54 4.45 6.78
C ILE A 234 3.74 5.60 6.15
N ILE A 235 2.47 5.69 6.53
CA ILE A 235 1.56 6.74 6.07
C ILE A 235 1.03 7.49 7.30
N PHE A 236 1.24 8.80 7.35
CA PHE A 236 0.62 9.70 8.31
C PHE A 236 -0.62 10.33 7.70
N ILE A 237 -1.72 10.40 8.44
CA ILE A 237 -2.97 11.05 8.01
C ILE A 237 -3.40 12.03 9.08
N ASP A 238 -3.32 13.32 8.79
CA ASP A 238 -3.61 14.40 9.73
C ASP A 238 -4.87 15.17 9.30
N TYR A 239 -6.04 14.88 9.86
CA TYR A 239 -6.34 13.87 10.87
C TYR A 239 -7.62 13.09 10.52
N LEU A 240 -7.83 11.97 11.15
CA LEU A 240 -8.85 10.98 10.83
C LEU A 240 -10.29 11.56 10.77
N ASN A 241 -10.68 12.43 11.71
CA ASN A 241 -12.06 12.89 11.84
C ASN A 241 -12.51 13.79 10.68
N ILE A 242 -11.58 14.36 9.91
CA ILE A 242 -11.86 15.20 8.73
C ILE A 242 -11.65 14.45 7.40
N CYS A 243 -11.37 13.15 7.47
CA CYS A 243 -11.44 12.28 6.29
C CYS A 243 -12.90 12.06 5.87
N ALA A 244 -13.10 11.75 4.60
CA ALA A 244 -14.38 11.23 4.12
C ALA A 244 -14.43 9.70 4.28
N SER A 245 -15.64 9.14 4.31
CA SER A 245 -15.86 7.69 4.21
C SER A 245 -16.25 7.33 2.79
N SER A 246 -15.76 6.21 2.29
CA SER A 246 -16.19 5.65 1.00
C SER A 246 -17.57 4.97 1.09
N ARG A 247 -18.01 4.60 2.31
CA ARG A 247 -19.25 3.87 2.58
C ARG A 247 -20.43 4.79 2.87
N PHE A 248 -20.18 5.96 3.46
CA PHE A 248 -21.22 6.88 3.92
C PHE A 248 -21.02 8.28 3.35
N LYS A 249 -22.13 8.90 2.93
CA LYS A 249 -22.12 10.33 2.57
C LYS A 249 -22.19 11.18 3.84
N ALA A 250 -21.43 12.28 3.88
CA ALA A 250 -21.37 13.20 5.03
C ALA A 250 -22.74 13.78 5.42
N ASN A 251 -23.70 13.87 4.51
CA ASN A 251 -25.04 14.41 4.73
C ASN A 251 -26.10 13.33 5.00
N GLY A 252 -25.71 12.07 5.21
CA GLY A 252 -26.64 11.01 5.58
C GLY A 252 -27.03 11.05 7.05
N ASN A 253 -28.17 10.45 7.44
CA ASN A 253 -28.59 10.23 8.83
C ASN A 253 -27.70 9.20 9.55
N VAL A 254 -26.37 9.37 9.49
CA VAL A 254 -25.40 8.48 10.10
C VAL A 254 -24.89 9.14 11.39
N ASN A 255 -24.93 8.38 12.48
CA ASN A 255 -24.35 8.83 13.75
C ASN A 255 -22.84 9.10 13.55
N SER A 256 -22.33 10.20 14.10
CA SER A 256 -20.92 10.59 14.03
C SER A 256 -19.95 9.47 14.46
N TYR A 257 -20.33 8.70 15.48
CA TYR A 257 -19.57 7.52 15.91
C TYR A 257 -19.43 6.47 14.79
N MET A 258 -20.54 6.12 14.14
CA MET A 258 -20.55 5.14 13.05
C MET A 258 -19.75 5.65 11.84
N TYR A 259 -19.80 6.94 11.57
CA TYR A 259 -19.03 7.57 10.50
C TYR A 259 -17.52 7.48 10.75
N ILE A 260 -17.06 7.86 11.95
CA ILE A 260 -15.64 7.79 12.33
C ILE A 260 -15.16 6.34 12.39
N LYS A 261 -16.00 5.42 12.90
CA LYS A 261 -15.69 3.99 12.92
C LYS A 261 -15.46 3.46 11.50
N ALA A 262 -16.31 3.82 10.54
CA ALA A 262 -16.15 3.41 9.15
C ALA A 262 -14.84 3.92 8.52
N ILE A 263 -14.48 5.19 8.77
CA ILE A 263 -13.20 5.75 8.33
C ILE A 263 -12.03 4.96 8.92
N ALA A 264 -12.06 4.66 10.22
CA ALA A 264 -11.00 3.89 10.88
C ALA A 264 -10.87 2.46 10.31
N GLU A 265 -12.00 1.79 10.04
CA GLU A 265 -12.01 0.48 9.39
C GLU A 265 -11.44 0.53 7.96
N GLU A 266 -11.80 1.56 7.19
CA GLU A 266 -11.29 1.78 5.84
C GLU A 266 -9.77 2.04 5.83
N LEU A 267 -9.28 2.86 6.76
CA LEU A 267 -7.84 3.12 6.92
C LEU A 267 -7.09 1.89 7.44
N ARG A 268 -7.71 1.10 8.32
CA ARG A 268 -7.16 -0.20 8.72
C ARG A 268 -6.99 -1.12 7.51
N GLY A 269 -8.00 -1.19 6.62
CA GLY A 269 -7.94 -1.95 5.37
C GLY A 269 -6.94 -1.39 4.35
N LEU A 270 -6.43 -0.16 4.53
CA LEU A 270 -5.34 0.40 3.72
C LEU A 270 -3.97 -0.10 4.21
N ALA A 271 -3.83 -0.38 5.52
CA ALA A 271 -2.59 -0.80 6.14
C ALA A 271 -2.29 -2.30 5.94
N VAL A 272 -3.28 -3.11 5.58
CA VAL A 272 -3.17 -4.55 5.32
C VAL A 272 -2.94 -4.84 3.84
#